data_a1e9fbd9d44e5dcea267c68ba3dfb71c
#
_entry.id   a1e9fbd9d44e5dcea267c68ba3dfb71c
#
_cell.length_a   1.000
_cell.length_b   1.000
_cell.length_c   1.000
_cell.angle_alpha   90.00
_cell.angle_beta   90.00
_cell.angle_gamma   90.00
#
_symmetry.space_group_name_H-M   'P 1'
#
loop_
_entity.id
_entity.type
_entity.pdbx_description
1 polymer ?
#
loop_
_entity_poly.entity_id
_entity_poly.type
_entity_poly.pdbx_seq_one_letter_code
_entity_poly.pdbx_strand_id
1 'polypeptide(L)'
;DFRGYGRIDPLLQDDAIEDISCDGPDHPVFIYHETYTDLRTNISFETASLDDFVVQLAQQAGHHISVGDPLIEATLPDGSRAELSLGEEITPHGSAFTIRQYAADPFTPIELIERGTFDAAGLAYCWLCIEHNKSLLVTGGTAAGKTTTLNALSMFVPPGAKVVTIEDTRELTLAHDNWLAAVTREQLTEGTDIDMYDLLRSALRHRPEYLLVGEVRGAEAQTLFQAMNTGHTTLSTIHADSIETAVTRLENEPIGLPRTMVESLDLLAVQSQRRVGGRRVRRAEQIAEFRGIDDRTDDLDYAGTVTWQPERDSFRRSHSEVLESIRAERGWEPDELRAELAAREQFLETLQDRGVTDYREFTALLGEYYADTSDGSGESADTSDGLHESADPPDSSHESADTVTQIDDSPIASSPPDSATETRTATDPSHTESQPPADPTVVSSDEPASTADAAGEPADEQSSTPPTGWFQT
;
A
#
# COMPACT_ATOMS: atom_id res chain seq x y z
N ASP A 1 -10.37 0.50 -35.11
CA ASP A 1 -10.49 1.81 -34.46
C ASP A 1 -9.21 2.09 -33.68
N PHE A 2 -8.47 3.15 -34.03
CA PHE A 2 -7.20 3.53 -33.38
C PHE A 2 -7.41 4.32 -32.07
N ARG A 3 -8.60 4.29 -31.50
CA ARG A 3 -8.95 4.97 -30.25
C ARG A 3 -9.58 3.95 -29.32
N GLY A 4 -8.79 3.40 -28.42
CA GLY A 4 -9.21 2.43 -27.43
C GLY A 4 -8.33 1.16 -27.44
N TYR A 5 -8.68 0.23 -26.59
CA TYR A 5 -7.93 -1.03 -26.39
C TYR A 5 -8.44 -2.17 -27.29
N GLY A 6 -9.07 -1.83 -28.42
CA GLY A 6 -9.49 -2.78 -29.45
C GLY A 6 -10.42 -3.87 -28.93
N ARG A 7 -9.99 -5.15 -29.05
CA ARG A 7 -10.83 -6.30 -28.67
C ARG A 7 -11.09 -6.43 -27.18
N ILE A 8 -10.20 -5.91 -26.34
CA ILE A 8 -10.33 -5.97 -24.87
C ILE A 8 -11.01 -4.73 -24.29
N ASP A 9 -11.30 -3.72 -25.09
CA ASP A 9 -11.96 -2.48 -24.64
C ASP A 9 -13.24 -2.75 -23.83
N PRO A 10 -14.15 -3.68 -24.24
CA PRO A 10 -15.32 -4.01 -23.42
C PRO A 10 -14.99 -4.63 -22.06
N LEU A 11 -13.83 -5.29 -21.92
CA LEU A 11 -13.39 -5.87 -20.65
C LEU A 11 -12.88 -4.78 -19.72
N LEU A 12 -12.19 -3.78 -20.26
CA LEU A 12 -11.70 -2.62 -19.52
C LEU A 12 -12.80 -1.62 -19.11
N GLN A 13 -14.03 -1.80 -19.58
CA GLN A 13 -15.19 -0.99 -19.18
C GLN A 13 -16.03 -1.69 -18.10
N ASP A 14 -15.66 -2.88 -17.69
CA ASP A 14 -16.34 -3.62 -16.62
C ASP A 14 -15.53 -3.51 -15.34
N ASP A 15 -16.00 -2.68 -14.42
CA ASP A 15 -15.34 -2.40 -13.12
C ASP A 15 -15.24 -3.63 -12.21
N ALA A 16 -15.99 -4.71 -12.51
CA ALA A 16 -15.91 -5.97 -11.77
C ALA A 16 -14.77 -6.88 -12.26
N ILE A 17 -14.03 -6.51 -13.30
CA ILE A 17 -12.86 -7.23 -13.80
C ILE A 17 -11.60 -6.63 -13.16
N GLU A 18 -10.88 -7.41 -12.36
CA GLU A 18 -9.63 -6.99 -11.72
C GLU A 18 -8.42 -7.16 -12.65
N ASP A 19 -8.30 -8.32 -13.31
CA ASP A 19 -7.16 -8.66 -14.17
C ASP A 19 -7.63 -9.16 -15.55
N ILE A 20 -6.87 -8.82 -16.60
CA ILE A 20 -7.06 -9.28 -17.97
C ILE A 20 -5.71 -9.83 -18.47
N SER A 21 -5.63 -11.10 -18.84
CA SER A 21 -4.38 -11.72 -19.29
C SER A 21 -4.52 -12.44 -20.63
N CYS A 22 -3.46 -12.38 -21.43
CA CYS A 22 -3.26 -13.13 -22.66
C CYS A 22 -1.88 -13.73 -22.69
N ASP A 23 -1.80 -15.06 -22.58
CA ASP A 23 -0.55 -15.81 -22.41
C ASP A 23 0.05 -16.30 -23.74
N GLY A 24 -0.34 -15.70 -24.84
CA GLY A 24 0.19 -15.99 -26.18
C GLY A 24 -0.87 -15.94 -27.30
N PRO A 25 -0.41 -15.98 -28.57
CA PRO A 25 -1.30 -16.03 -29.71
C PRO A 25 -2.16 -17.31 -29.72
N ASP A 26 -3.34 -17.21 -30.31
CA ASP A 26 -4.35 -18.27 -30.39
C ASP A 26 -4.85 -18.83 -29.06
N HIS A 27 -4.35 -18.26 -27.94
CA HIS A 27 -4.87 -18.54 -26.61
C HIS A 27 -6.04 -17.59 -26.31
N PRO A 28 -7.08 -18.05 -25.57
CA PRO A 28 -8.15 -17.17 -25.13
C PRO A 28 -7.62 -16.18 -24.10
N VAL A 29 -8.12 -14.96 -24.14
CA VAL A 29 -7.92 -13.99 -23.06
C VAL A 29 -8.67 -14.50 -21.83
N PHE A 30 -8.01 -14.49 -20.69
CA PHE A 30 -8.57 -14.78 -19.38
C PHE A 30 -8.81 -13.49 -18.61
N ILE A 31 -9.81 -13.50 -17.76
CA ILE A 31 -10.09 -12.40 -16.83
C ILE A 31 -10.26 -12.93 -15.43
N TYR A 32 -9.88 -12.13 -14.45
CA TYR A 32 -10.26 -12.34 -13.07
C TYR A 32 -11.39 -11.37 -12.74
N HIS A 33 -12.56 -11.95 -12.41
CA HIS A 33 -13.76 -11.18 -12.10
C HIS A 33 -14.07 -11.30 -10.61
N GLU A 34 -14.40 -10.21 -9.96
CA GLU A 34 -14.64 -10.11 -8.53
C GLU A 34 -15.60 -11.19 -8.00
N THR A 35 -16.71 -11.43 -8.69
CA THR A 35 -17.74 -12.39 -8.27
C THR A 35 -17.48 -13.80 -8.76
N TYR A 36 -16.99 -13.95 -10.01
CA TYR A 36 -16.92 -15.24 -10.71
C TYR A 36 -15.50 -15.81 -10.74
N THR A 37 -14.52 -15.07 -10.25
CA THR A 37 -13.09 -15.43 -10.26
C THR A 37 -12.54 -15.62 -11.68
N ASP A 38 -11.73 -16.64 -11.94
CA ASP A 38 -11.08 -16.88 -13.23
C ASP A 38 -12.10 -17.27 -14.30
N LEU A 39 -12.24 -16.46 -15.32
CA LEU A 39 -13.13 -16.71 -16.48
C LEU A 39 -12.33 -16.73 -17.78
N ARG A 40 -12.68 -17.69 -18.62
CA ARG A 40 -12.18 -17.75 -19.98
C ARG A 40 -13.12 -16.97 -20.90
N THR A 41 -12.57 -16.03 -21.68
CA THR A 41 -13.35 -15.28 -22.69
C THR A 41 -13.34 -16.00 -24.05
N ASN A 42 -14.08 -15.44 -25.01
CA ASN A 42 -14.04 -15.82 -26.41
C ASN A 42 -13.12 -14.93 -27.27
N ILE A 43 -12.32 -14.10 -26.63
CA ILE A 43 -11.35 -13.22 -27.29
C ILE A 43 -10.04 -13.97 -27.43
N SER A 44 -9.41 -13.89 -28.61
CA SER A 44 -8.05 -14.37 -28.87
C SER A 44 -7.38 -13.47 -29.90
N PHE A 45 -6.07 -13.54 -29.98
CA PHE A 45 -5.23 -12.79 -30.92
C PHE A 45 -4.42 -13.77 -31.78
N GLU A 46 -4.26 -13.47 -33.08
CA GLU A 46 -3.26 -14.07 -33.93
C GLU A 46 -1.88 -13.46 -33.63
N THR A 47 -0.78 -14.18 -33.93
CA THR A 47 0.58 -13.75 -33.59
C THR A 47 0.88 -12.30 -33.97
N ALA A 48 0.76 -11.94 -35.24
CA ALA A 48 1.06 -10.57 -35.68
C ALA A 48 0.14 -9.52 -35.02
N SER A 49 -1.12 -9.88 -34.78
CA SER A 49 -2.08 -8.99 -34.11
C SER A 49 -1.78 -8.79 -32.64
N LEU A 50 -1.21 -9.79 -31.96
CA LEU A 50 -0.80 -9.71 -30.56
C LEU A 50 0.47 -8.88 -30.40
N ASP A 51 1.47 -9.10 -31.27
CA ASP A 51 2.69 -8.30 -31.30
C ASP A 51 2.39 -6.81 -31.49
N ASP A 52 1.56 -6.49 -32.51
CA ASP A 52 1.13 -5.12 -32.76
C ASP A 52 0.38 -4.53 -31.57
N PHE A 53 -0.45 -5.32 -30.89
CA PHE A 53 -1.22 -4.89 -29.75
C PHE A 53 -0.34 -4.60 -28.53
N VAL A 54 0.64 -5.47 -28.23
CA VAL A 54 1.62 -5.27 -27.15
C VAL A 54 2.44 -4.00 -27.40
N VAL A 55 2.92 -3.80 -28.63
CA VAL A 55 3.62 -2.56 -29.03
C VAL A 55 2.73 -1.34 -28.86
N GLN A 56 1.46 -1.43 -29.24
CA GLN A 56 0.50 -0.34 -29.07
C GLN A 56 0.27 0.00 -27.60
N LEU A 57 0.12 -0.99 -26.71
CA LEU A 57 -0.03 -0.78 -25.26
C LEU A 57 1.20 -0.06 -24.69
N ALA A 58 2.40 -0.53 -25.00
CA ALA A 58 3.66 0.11 -24.58
C ALA A 58 3.71 1.59 -25.03
N GLN A 59 3.37 1.87 -26.29
CA GLN A 59 3.35 3.24 -26.82
C GLN A 59 2.29 4.13 -26.15
N GLN A 60 1.11 3.59 -25.83
CA GLN A 60 0.07 4.34 -25.11
C GLN A 60 0.52 4.71 -23.69
N ALA A 61 1.30 3.85 -23.06
CA ALA A 61 1.93 4.09 -21.76
C ALA A 61 3.18 5.00 -21.83
N GLY A 62 3.59 5.41 -23.03
CA GLY A 62 4.77 6.25 -23.26
C GLY A 62 6.10 5.51 -23.25
N HIS A 63 6.06 4.18 -23.34
CA HIS A 63 7.22 3.30 -23.37
C HIS A 63 7.51 2.77 -24.78
N HIS A 64 8.74 2.26 -24.98
CA HIS A 64 9.16 1.61 -26.22
C HIS A 64 9.58 0.18 -25.92
N ILE A 65 8.84 -0.78 -26.46
CA ILE A 65 9.17 -2.20 -26.36
C ILE A 65 9.81 -2.67 -27.68
N SER A 66 10.81 -3.53 -27.59
CA SER A 66 11.56 -4.04 -28.75
C SER A 66 12.14 -5.42 -28.45
N VAL A 67 12.68 -6.09 -29.48
CA VAL A 67 13.38 -7.38 -29.30
C VAL A 67 14.61 -7.25 -28.38
N GLY A 68 15.25 -6.07 -28.34
CA GLY A 68 16.40 -5.81 -27.45
C GLY A 68 15.98 -5.49 -26.01
N ASP A 69 14.73 -5.09 -25.79
CA ASP A 69 14.11 -4.81 -24.50
C ASP A 69 12.66 -5.31 -24.55
N PRO A 70 12.45 -6.62 -24.37
CA PRO A 70 11.18 -7.28 -24.66
C PRO A 70 10.23 -7.36 -23.48
N LEU A 71 10.60 -6.90 -22.28
CA LEU A 71 9.76 -6.89 -21.08
C LEU A 71 9.57 -5.47 -20.57
N ILE A 72 8.33 -5.09 -20.35
CA ILE A 72 8.00 -3.75 -19.83
C ILE A 72 6.86 -3.85 -18.83
N GLU A 73 7.07 -3.29 -17.63
CA GLU A 73 6.01 -2.89 -16.74
C GLU A 73 5.61 -1.44 -17.05
N ALA A 74 4.33 -1.15 -17.25
CA ALA A 74 3.86 0.16 -17.68
C ALA A 74 2.54 0.54 -17.01
N THR A 75 2.33 1.84 -16.79
CA THR A 75 1.04 2.39 -16.36
C THR A 75 0.30 2.94 -17.58
N LEU A 76 -0.87 2.41 -17.86
CA LEU A 76 -1.73 2.85 -18.96
C LEU A 76 -2.36 4.22 -18.64
N PRO A 77 -2.89 4.96 -19.65
CA PRO A 77 -3.47 6.29 -19.44
C PRO A 77 -4.67 6.34 -18.48
N ASP A 78 -5.35 5.21 -18.26
CA ASP A 78 -6.46 5.06 -17.32
C ASP A 78 -5.98 4.76 -15.87
N GLY A 79 -4.66 4.60 -15.67
CA GLY A 79 -4.07 4.24 -14.39
C GLY A 79 -3.85 2.73 -14.20
N SER A 80 -4.35 1.89 -15.10
CA SER A 80 -4.17 0.44 -15.04
C SER A 80 -2.71 0.06 -15.23
N ARG A 81 -2.25 -0.98 -14.54
CA ARG A 81 -0.90 -1.53 -14.62
C ARG A 81 -0.86 -2.60 -15.71
N ALA A 82 0.10 -2.53 -16.62
CA ALA A 82 0.30 -3.50 -17.68
C ALA A 82 1.69 -4.12 -17.62
N GLU A 83 1.76 -5.44 -17.56
CA GLU A 83 2.97 -6.24 -17.77
C GLU A 83 2.96 -6.74 -19.21
N LEU A 84 3.96 -6.37 -19.99
CA LEU A 84 4.03 -6.62 -21.42
C LEU A 84 5.28 -7.42 -21.76
N SER A 85 5.13 -8.47 -22.58
CA SER A 85 6.26 -9.20 -23.17
C SER A 85 6.11 -9.30 -24.68
N LEU A 86 7.21 -9.07 -25.41
CA LEU A 86 7.23 -9.04 -26.86
C LEU A 86 8.06 -10.21 -27.43
N GLY A 87 7.45 -11.03 -28.29
CA GLY A 87 8.10 -12.08 -29.03
C GLY A 87 8.35 -13.37 -28.25
N GLU A 88 9.02 -14.34 -28.91
CA GLU A 88 9.21 -15.70 -28.40
C GLU A 88 10.48 -15.85 -27.55
N GLU A 89 11.34 -14.82 -27.44
CA GLU A 89 12.62 -14.91 -26.75
C GLU A 89 12.48 -15.07 -25.23
N ILE A 90 11.45 -14.43 -24.65
CA ILE A 90 11.17 -14.47 -23.21
C ILE A 90 9.99 -15.38 -22.93
N THR A 91 8.92 -15.24 -23.71
CA THR A 91 7.70 -16.05 -23.61
C THR A 91 7.61 -17.02 -24.77
N PRO A 92 7.93 -18.31 -24.60
CA PRO A 92 8.06 -19.27 -25.71
C PRO A 92 6.80 -19.45 -26.58
N HIS A 93 5.66 -19.00 -26.11
CA HIS A 93 4.39 -19.03 -26.85
C HIS A 93 4.15 -17.77 -27.70
N GLY A 94 5.05 -16.79 -27.68
CA GLY A 94 4.93 -15.49 -28.33
C GLY A 94 4.64 -14.36 -27.36
N SER A 95 4.30 -13.20 -27.90
CA SER A 95 3.97 -12.04 -27.05
C SER A 95 2.84 -12.34 -26.07
N ALA A 96 2.88 -11.68 -24.91
CA ALA A 96 1.88 -11.82 -23.86
C ALA A 96 1.63 -10.46 -23.17
N PHE A 97 0.48 -10.34 -22.52
CA PHE A 97 0.22 -9.19 -21.66
C PHE A 97 -0.67 -9.58 -20.46
N THR A 98 -0.47 -8.87 -19.38
CA THR A 98 -1.40 -8.87 -18.24
C THR A 98 -1.71 -7.43 -17.87
N ILE A 99 -2.99 -7.07 -17.82
CA ILE A 99 -3.45 -5.75 -17.40
C ILE A 99 -4.20 -5.92 -16.09
N ARG A 100 -3.76 -5.21 -15.06
CA ARG A 100 -4.46 -5.08 -13.80
C ARG A 100 -5.16 -3.74 -13.77
N GLN A 101 -6.49 -3.77 -13.72
CA GLN A 101 -7.30 -2.56 -13.78
C GLN A 101 -7.11 -1.70 -12.54
N TYR A 102 -7.04 -0.41 -12.77
CA TYR A 102 -7.09 0.58 -11.71
C TYR A 102 -8.56 0.80 -11.31
N ALA A 103 -8.89 0.47 -10.06
CA ALA A 103 -10.19 0.81 -9.50
C ALA A 103 -10.19 2.31 -9.13
N ALA A 104 -10.94 3.12 -9.87
CA ALA A 104 -11.02 4.56 -9.63
C ALA A 104 -11.67 4.89 -8.28
N ASP A 105 -12.64 4.10 -7.87
CA ASP A 105 -13.32 4.23 -6.58
C ASP A 105 -12.82 3.13 -5.62
N PRO A 106 -12.09 3.50 -4.56
CA PRO A 106 -11.57 2.54 -3.60
C PRO A 106 -12.68 1.96 -2.73
N PHE A 107 -12.51 0.72 -2.28
CA PHE A 107 -13.39 0.12 -1.29
C PHE A 107 -13.45 0.96 -0.01
N THR A 108 -14.66 1.25 0.43
CA THR A 108 -14.90 1.96 1.68
C THR A 108 -14.79 1.02 2.89
N PRO A 109 -14.63 1.56 4.11
CA PRO A 109 -14.76 0.77 5.33
C PRO A 109 -16.08 0.01 5.44
N ILE A 110 -17.18 0.55 4.89
CA ILE A 110 -18.49 -0.11 4.91
C ILE A 110 -18.49 -1.38 4.05
N GLU A 111 -17.90 -1.34 2.87
CA GLU A 111 -17.76 -2.54 2.05
C GLU A 111 -16.88 -3.61 2.70
N LEU A 112 -15.85 -3.22 3.46
CA LEU A 112 -15.06 -4.18 4.25
C LEU A 112 -15.89 -4.86 5.34
N ILE A 113 -16.85 -4.15 5.95
CA ILE A 113 -17.80 -4.73 6.91
C ILE A 113 -18.77 -5.67 6.19
N GLU A 114 -19.38 -5.25 5.10
CA GLU A 114 -20.34 -6.05 4.32
C GLU A 114 -19.73 -7.37 3.82
N ARG A 115 -18.46 -7.33 3.42
CA ARG A 115 -17.70 -8.53 2.99
C ARG A 115 -17.19 -9.36 4.17
N GLY A 116 -17.35 -8.88 5.41
CA GLY A 116 -16.85 -9.51 6.63
C GLY A 116 -15.32 -9.53 6.73
N THR A 117 -14.63 -8.66 5.99
CA THR A 117 -13.17 -8.52 6.10
C THR A 117 -12.80 -7.97 7.47
N PHE A 118 -13.59 -7.03 7.97
CA PHE A 118 -13.61 -6.51 9.34
C PHE A 118 -15.03 -6.52 9.88
N ASP A 119 -15.19 -6.31 11.18
CA ASP A 119 -16.45 -5.85 11.77
C ASP A 119 -16.36 -4.36 12.15
N ALA A 120 -17.50 -3.74 12.43
CA ALA A 120 -17.58 -2.31 12.73
C ALA A 120 -16.71 -1.91 13.93
N ALA A 121 -16.68 -2.73 14.97
CA ALA A 121 -15.87 -2.43 16.15
C ALA A 121 -14.36 -2.60 15.91
N GLY A 122 -13.93 -3.51 15.02
CA GLY A 122 -12.52 -3.63 14.59
C GLY A 122 -12.08 -2.40 13.78
N LEU A 123 -12.95 -1.89 12.91
CA LEU A 123 -12.69 -0.64 12.18
C LEU A 123 -12.75 0.59 13.07
N ALA A 124 -13.67 0.67 14.04
CA ALA A 124 -13.71 1.74 15.04
C ALA A 124 -12.43 1.80 15.87
N TYR A 125 -11.87 0.64 16.22
CA TYR A 125 -10.56 0.53 16.87
C TYR A 125 -9.45 1.10 15.97
N CYS A 126 -9.35 0.65 14.70
CA CYS A 126 -8.34 1.17 13.77
C CYS A 126 -8.50 2.68 13.55
N TRP A 127 -9.74 3.15 13.40
CA TRP A 127 -10.04 4.57 13.24
C TRP A 127 -9.52 5.40 14.42
N LEU A 128 -9.86 5.01 15.66
CA LEU A 128 -9.39 5.72 16.85
C LEU A 128 -7.86 5.72 16.94
N CYS A 129 -7.20 4.61 16.61
CA CYS A 129 -5.74 4.53 16.59
C CYS A 129 -5.13 5.47 15.55
N ILE A 130 -5.65 5.48 14.31
CA ILE A 130 -5.16 6.35 13.21
C ILE A 130 -5.35 7.82 13.58
N GLU A 131 -6.52 8.20 14.07
CA GLU A 131 -6.82 9.57 14.50
C GLU A 131 -5.89 10.05 15.61
N HIS A 132 -5.41 9.13 16.46
CA HIS A 132 -4.45 9.42 17.53
C HIS A 132 -3.00 9.08 17.16
N ASN A 133 -2.67 9.23 15.88
CA ASN A 133 -1.31 9.16 15.34
C ASN A 133 -0.59 7.82 15.62
N LYS A 134 -1.32 6.71 15.68
CA LYS A 134 -0.71 5.38 15.77
C LYS A 134 -0.38 4.84 14.38
N SER A 135 0.87 4.44 14.19
CA SER A 135 1.36 3.89 12.92
C SER A 135 0.89 2.46 12.72
N LEU A 136 0.50 2.13 11.48
CA LEU A 136 -0.07 0.84 11.15
C LEU A 136 0.58 0.23 9.91
N LEU A 137 0.98 -1.03 10.00
CA LEU A 137 1.48 -1.84 8.90
C LEU A 137 0.47 -2.93 8.55
N VAL A 138 0.04 -3.00 7.29
CA VAL A 138 -0.84 -4.07 6.81
C VAL A 138 -0.01 -5.12 6.11
N THR A 139 -0.09 -6.36 6.56
CA THR A 139 0.60 -7.50 5.94
C THR A 139 -0.37 -8.52 5.38
N GLY A 140 0.09 -9.35 4.46
CA GLY A 140 -0.69 -10.42 3.85
C GLY A 140 -0.02 -10.96 2.60
N GLY A 141 -0.42 -12.15 2.19
CA GLY A 141 0.02 -12.77 0.93
C GLY A 141 -0.50 -12.04 -0.31
N THR A 142 -0.19 -12.58 -1.48
CA THR A 142 -0.70 -12.05 -2.76
C THR A 142 -2.23 -12.12 -2.78
N ALA A 143 -2.86 -11.07 -3.29
CA ALA A 143 -4.32 -10.93 -3.39
C ALA A 143 -5.08 -11.04 -2.04
N ALA A 144 -4.40 -10.87 -0.90
CA ALA A 144 -5.03 -10.86 0.43
C ALA A 144 -5.84 -9.60 0.72
N GLY A 145 -5.66 -8.53 -0.07
CA GLY A 145 -6.36 -7.26 0.10
C GLY A 145 -5.59 -6.23 0.94
N LYS A 146 -4.25 -6.28 0.95
CA LYS A 146 -3.40 -5.33 1.70
C LYS A 146 -3.66 -3.88 1.30
N THR A 147 -3.49 -3.56 0.01
CA THR A 147 -3.66 -2.20 -0.51
C THR A 147 -5.12 -1.74 -0.39
N THR A 148 -6.08 -2.65 -0.61
CA THR A 148 -7.52 -2.37 -0.39
C THR A 148 -7.78 -1.97 1.06
N THR A 149 -7.21 -2.73 2.02
CA THR A 149 -7.33 -2.42 3.45
C THR A 149 -6.63 -1.11 3.80
N LEU A 150 -5.40 -0.90 3.31
CA LEU A 150 -4.68 0.36 3.51
C LEU A 150 -5.49 1.56 3.01
N ASN A 151 -6.06 1.44 1.80
CA ASN A 151 -6.86 2.50 1.20
C ASN A 151 -8.13 2.81 2.02
N ALA A 152 -8.88 1.77 2.42
CA ALA A 152 -10.05 1.94 3.28
C ALA A 152 -9.71 2.56 4.65
N LEU A 153 -8.63 2.10 5.29
CA LEU A 153 -8.19 2.65 6.58
C LEU A 153 -7.65 4.07 6.47
N SER A 154 -7.07 4.44 5.32
CA SER A 154 -6.58 5.81 5.09
C SER A 154 -7.69 6.87 5.07
N MET A 155 -8.95 6.46 4.84
CA MET A 155 -10.10 7.36 4.93
C MET A 155 -10.33 7.87 6.35
N PHE A 156 -9.84 7.15 7.37
CA PHE A 156 -9.92 7.57 8.77
C PHE A 156 -8.87 8.60 9.18
N VAL A 157 -7.96 8.96 8.29
CA VAL A 157 -7.04 10.08 8.52
C VAL A 157 -7.86 11.37 8.64
N PRO A 158 -7.63 12.21 9.66
CA PRO A 158 -8.41 13.45 9.85
C PRO A 158 -8.40 14.34 8.59
N PRO A 159 -9.56 14.89 8.17
CA PRO A 159 -9.68 15.61 6.88
C PRO A 159 -8.74 16.81 6.71
N GLY A 160 -8.38 17.48 7.84
CA GLY A 160 -7.47 18.64 7.81
C GLY A 160 -5.99 18.30 7.78
N ALA A 161 -5.62 17.04 7.90
CA ALA A 161 -4.22 16.62 8.00
C ALA A 161 -3.47 16.78 6.68
N LYS A 162 -2.15 17.05 6.77
CA LYS A 162 -1.24 16.98 5.62
C LYS A 162 -0.86 15.52 5.37
N VAL A 163 -1.29 14.99 4.21
CA VAL A 163 -1.01 13.61 3.81
C VAL A 163 -0.05 13.58 2.62
N VAL A 164 0.92 12.68 2.67
CA VAL A 164 1.76 12.34 1.52
C VAL A 164 1.65 10.84 1.25
N THR A 165 1.33 10.47 0.02
CA THR A 165 1.35 9.07 -0.43
C THR A 165 2.54 8.83 -1.34
N ILE A 166 3.18 7.67 -1.21
CA ILE A 166 4.32 7.23 -2.03
C ILE A 166 4.06 5.80 -2.49
N GLU A 167 4.08 5.59 -3.80
CA GLU A 167 3.69 4.32 -4.43
C GLU A 167 4.56 4.03 -5.66
N ASP A 168 4.74 2.77 -6.00
CA ASP A 168 5.33 2.38 -7.28
C ASP A 168 4.34 2.63 -8.42
N THR A 169 3.10 2.26 -8.22
CA THR A 169 1.98 2.60 -9.10
C THR A 169 0.84 3.11 -8.23
N ARG A 170 0.13 4.09 -8.71
CA ARG A 170 -0.95 4.72 -7.96
C ARG A 170 -2.11 3.75 -7.72
N GLU A 171 -2.34 3.40 -6.46
CA GLU A 171 -3.46 2.58 -6.00
C GLU A 171 -4.28 3.30 -4.92
N LEU A 172 -3.65 4.25 -4.19
CA LEU A 172 -4.32 4.98 -3.12
C LEU A 172 -5.10 6.18 -3.67
N THR A 173 -6.29 6.39 -3.13
CA THR A 173 -7.15 7.54 -3.42
C THR A 173 -7.65 8.14 -2.12
N LEU A 174 -7.42 9.44 -1.92
CA LEU A 174 -7.78 10.17 -0.72
C LEU A 174 -8.66 11.36 -1.05
N ALA A 175 -9.61 11.69 -0.16
CA ALA A 175 -10.48 12.86 -0.27
C ALA A 175 -9.90 14.13 0.38
N HIS A 176 -8.62 14.10 0.79
CA HIS A 176 -7.97 15.20 1.49
C HIS A 176 -7.58 16.33 0.54
N ASP A 177 -7.93 17.56 0.88
CA ASP A 177 -7.51 18.75 0.14
C ASP A 177 -5.98 18.96 0.22
N ASN A 178 -5.36 18.59 1.35
CA ASN A 178 -3.93 18.75 1.59
C ASN A 178 -3.17 17.43 1.35
N TRP A 179 -3.39 16.83 0.19
CA TRP A 179 -2.77 15.58 -0.22
C TRP A 179 -1.72 15.77 -1.32
N LEU A 180 -0.55 15.20 -1.14
CA LEU A 180 0.51 15.08 -2.13
C LEU A 180 0.70 13.61 -2.50
N ALA A 181 0.32 13.24 -3.72
CA ALA A 181 0.58 11.92 -4.27
C ALA A 181 1.91 11.92 -5.03
N ALA A 182 2.78 10.96 -4.73
CA ALA A 182 4.06 10.74 -5.39
C ALA A 182 4.16 9.30 -5.88
N VAL A 183 4.69 9.13 -7.10
CA VAL A 183 4.86 7.81 -7.74
C VAL A 183 6.31 7.68 -8.19
N THR A 184 6.90 6.50 -8.05
CA THR A 184 8.25 6.19 -8.55
C THR A 184 8.30 6.33 -10.07
N ARG A 185 9.49 6.54 -10.59
CA ARG A 185 9.70 6.68 -12.02
C ARG A 185 10.96 5.94 -12.45
N GLU A 186 10.75 4.85 -13.14
CA GLU A 186 11.82 4.17 -13.87
C GLU A 186 12.05 4.85 -15.23
N GLN A 187 13.31 5.03 -15.61
CA GLN A 187 13.68 5.61 -16.91
C GLN A 187 14.65 4.72 -17.66
N LEU A 188 14.57 4.75 -19.00
CA LEU A 188 15.45 4.03 -19.91
C LEU A 188 16.92 4.50 -19.88
N THR A 189 17.23 5.58 -19.15
CA THR A 189 18.58 6.16 -19.06
C THR A 189 19.10 5.98 -17.63
N GLU A 190 20.19 5.26 -17.46
CA GLU A 190 20.86 5.03 -16.19
C GLU A 190 21.07 6.34 -15.40
N GLY A 191 20.69 6.36 -14.12
CA GLY A 191 20.92 7.45 -13.19
C GLY A 191 19.86 8.55 -13.17
N THR A 192 18.71 8.34 -13.82
CA THR A 192 17.57 9.29 -13.78
C THR A 192 16.33 8.72 -13.11
N ASP A 193 16.43 7.52 -12.57
CA ASP A 193 15.34 6.87 -11.82
C ASP A 193 15.05 7.65 -10.54
N ILE A 194 13.78 7.69 -10.17
CA ILE A 194 13.32 8.21 -8.89
C ILE A 194 12.67 7.05 -8.15
N ASP A 195 13.37 6.54 -7.18
CA ASP A 195 12.92 5.40 -6.41
C ASP A 195 12.09 5.80 -5.17
N MET A 196 11.56 4.81 -4.49
CA MET A 196 10.75 4.97 -3.27
C MET A 196 11.52 5.71 -2.17
N TYR A 197 12.83 5.46 -2.05
CA TYR A 197 13.69 6.08 -1.07
C TYR A 197 13.87 7.59 -1.32
N ASP A 198 14.06 7.98 -2.60
CA ASP A 198 14.18 9.39 -2.98
C ASP A 198 12.89 10.15 -2.70
N LEU A 199 11.74 9.55 -3.04
CA LEU A 199 10.43 10.11 -2.78
C LEU A 199 10.18 10.28 -1.28
N LEU A 200 10.54 9.29 -0.47
CA LEU A 200 10.38 9.34 0.97
C LEU A 200 11.19 10.48 1.60
N ARG A 201 12.45 10.63 1.19
CA ARG A 201 13.30 11.75 1.63
C ARG A 201 12.75 13.11 1.21
N SER A 202 12.13 13.19 0.04
CA SER A 202 11.46 14.40 -0.42
C SER A 202 10.19 14.67 0.40
N ALA A 203 9.39 13.65 0.66
CA ALA A 203 8.14 13.73 1.43
C ALA A 203 8.34 14.36 2.81
N LEU A 204 9.38 13.96 3.54
CA LEU A 204 9.68 14.50 4.87
C LEU A 204 9.94 16.03 4.87
N ARG A 205 10.34 16.62 3.74
CA ARG A 205 10.51 18.07 3.59
C ARG A 205 9.19 18.82 3.41
N HIS A 206 8.11 18.10 3.07
CA HIS A 206 6.76 18.66 2.95
C HIS A 206 6.01 18.72 4.28
N ARG A 207 6.66 18.28 5.39
CA ARG A 207 6.10 18.25 6.75
C ARG A 207 4.76 17.51 6.79
N PRO A 208 4.71 16.25 6.36
CA PRO A 208 3.49 15.45 6.45
C PRO A 208 3.13 15.18 7.91
N GLU A 209 1.86 15.15 8.23
CA GLU A 209 1.35 14.56 9.48
C GLU A 209 1.20 13.06 9.29
N TYR A 210 0.71 12.67 8.11
CA TYR A 210 0.55 11.27 7.73
C TYR A 210 1.36 10.97 6.46
N LEU A 211 2.07 9.85 6.51
CA LEU A 211 2.89 9.35 5.43
C LEU A 211 2.42 7.94 5.06
N LEU A 212 1.86 7.80 3.88
CA LEU A 212 1.33 6.54 3.38
C LEU A 212 2.27 5.96 2.32
N VAL A 213 2.74 4.73 2.52
CA VAL A 213 3.61 4.04 1.57
C VAL A 213 2.90 2.78 1.08
N GLY A 214 2.68 2.69 -0.23
CA GLY A 214 1.92 1.60 -0.84
C GLY A 214 2.42 0.22 -0.42
N GLU A 215 3.69 -0.08 -0.62
CA GLU A 215 4.32 -1.31 -0.14
C GLU A 215 5.80 -1.09 0.17
N VAL A 216 6.25 -1.62 1.31
CA VAL A 216 7.66 -1.59 1.73
C VAL A 216 8.33 -2.88 1.30
N ARG A 217 9.46 -2.77 0.56
CA ARG A 217 10.17 -3.91 -0.01
C ARG A 217 11.68 -3.89 0.22
N GLY A 218 12.27 -2.72 0.46
CA GLY A 218 13.72 -2.51 0.49
C GLY A 218 14.20 -1.42 1.45
N ALA A 219 15.23 -0.70 1.03
CA ALA A 219 15.93 0.29 1.86
C ALA A 219 15.05 1.48 2.31
N GLU A 220 13.98 1.78 1.60
CA GLU A 220 12.99 2.81 1.97
C GLU A 220 12.39 2.57 3.34
N ALA A 221 12.26 1.30 3.76
CA ALA A 221 11.78 0.93 5.09
C ALA A 221 12.54 1.63 6.20
N GLN A 222 13.87 1.74 6.08
CA GLN A 222 14.69 2.39 7.10
C GLN A 222 14.29 3.85 7.30
N THR A 223 14.04 4.57 6.20
CA THR A 223 13.59 5.97 6.27
C THR A 223 12.17 6.09 6.80
N LEU A 224 11.27 5.17 6.43
CA LEU A 224 9.90 5.12 6.94
C LEU A 224 9.87 4.93 8.46
N PHE A 225 10.62 3.95 8.98
CA PHE A 225 10.70 3.69 10.41
C PHE A 225 11.43 4.80 11.18
N GLN A 226 12.41 5.48 10.56
CA GLN A 226 12.97 6.72 11.12
C GLN A 226 11.93 7.82 11.23
N ALA A 227 11.03 7.95 10.25
CA ALA A 227 9.93 8.91 10.32
C ALA A 227 8.96 8.59 11.46
N MET A 228 8.60 7.31 11.69
CA MET A 228 7.82 6.86 12.84
C MET A 228 8.48 7.31 14.16
N ASN A 229 9.78 7.02 14.33
CA ASN A 229 10.55 7.40 15.51
C ASN A 229 10.66 8.92 15.76
N THR A 230 10.41 9.73 14.73
CA THR A 230 10.41 11.20 14.84
C THR A 230 9.01 11.80 14.93
N GLY A 231 7.97 10.97 15.10
CA GLY A 231 6.61 11.40 15.37
C GLY A 231 5.72 11.59 14.15
N HIS A 232 6.15 11.10 12.96
CA HIS A 232 5.27 11.06 11.79
C HIS A 232 4.41 9.79 11.85
N THR A 233 3.12 9.93 11.67
CA THR A 233 2.21 8.77 11.57
C THR A 233 2.35 8.12 10.22
N THR A 234 2.57 6.81 10.20
CA THR A 234 2.75 6.10 8.95
C THR A 234 1.74 4.97 8.79
N LEU A 235 1.23 4.83 7.57
CA LEU A 235 0.39 3.72 7.15
C LEU A 235 1.05 3.07 5.94
N SER A 236 1.27 1.76 5.97
CA SER A 236 1.98 1.09 4.88
C SER A 236 1.58 -0.37 4.74
N THR A 237 2.05 -1.03 3.68
CA THR A 237 1.92 -2.49 3.54
C THR A 237 3.27 -3.18 3.43
N ILE A 238 3.31 -4.45 3.78
CA ILE A 238 4.43 -5.36 3.56
C ILE A 238 3.91 -6.73 3.12
N HIS A 239 4.67 -7.41 2.28
CA HIS A 239 4.30 -8.76 1.84
C HIS A 239 4.82 -9.81 2.82
N ALA A 240 3.96 -10.28 3.71
CA ALA A 240 4.19 -11.42 4.60
C ALA A 240 2.83 -12.02 4.99
N ASP A 241 2.80 -13.28 5.40
CA ASP A 241 1.57 -14.03 5.68
C ASP A 241 1.25 -14.16 7.19
N SER A 242 2.18 -13.71 8.05
CA SER A 242 2.00 -13.68 9.49
C SER A 242 2.81 -12.54 10.13
N ILE A 243 2.60 -12.29 11.42
CA ILE A 243 3.36 -11.29 12.19
C ILE A 243 4.84 -11.69 12.23
N GLU A 244 5.13 -12.95 12.54
CA GLU A 244 6.49 -13.48 12.65
C GLU A 244 7.24 -13.34 11.33
N THR A 245 6.56 -13.64 10.21
CA THR A 245 7.16 -13.50 8.87
C THR A 245 7.38 -12.03 8.53
N ALA A 246 6.46 -11.14 8.90
CA ALA A 246 6.62 -9.70 8.71
C ALA A 246 7.81 -9.15 9.49
N VAL A 247 7.91 -9.48 10.78
CA VAL A 247 9.05 -9.10 11.63
C VAL A 247 10.37 -9.63 11.06
N THR A 248 10.39 -10.92 10.70
CA THR A 248 11.58 -11.55 10.10
C THR A 248 12.01 -10.82 8.81
N ARG A 249 11.04 -10.40 7.99
CA ARG A 249 11.30 -9.69 6.74
C ARG A 249 11.81 -8.27 6.98
N LEU A 250 11.30 -7.59 8.00
CA LEU A 250 11.77 -6.27 8.40
C LEU A 250 13.21 -6.33 8.94
N GLU A 251 13.56 -7.35 9.74
CA GLU A 251 14.89 -7.49 10.35
C GLU A 251 15.97 -7.98 9.39
N ASN A 252 15.61 -8.70 8.30
CA ASN A 252 16.57 -9.29 7.37
C ASN A 252 16.68 -8.51 6.05
N GLU A 253 17.79 -8.73 5.33
CA GLU A 253 17.96 -8.20 3.96
C GLU A 253 16.81 -8.65 3.03
N PRO A 254 16.33 -7.79 2.11
CA PRO A 254 16.95 -6.50 1.73
C PRO A 254 16.55 -5.30 2.62
N ILE A 255 15.65 -5.45 3.58
CA ILE A 255 15.17 -4.37 4.44
C ILE A 255 16.19 -4.08 5.56
N GLY A 256 16.51 -5.07 6.38
CA GLY A 256 17.61 -5.01 7.36
C GLY A 256 17.43 -4.00 8.50
N LEU A 257 16.20 -3.84 9.03
CA LEU A 257 15.96 -2.93 10.16
C LEU A 257 16.50 -3.48 11.47
N PRO A 258 17.17 -2.65 12.27
CA PRO A 258 17.40 -2.99 13.67
C PRO A 258 16.09 -3.21 14.42
N ARG A 259 16.03 -4.20 15.30
CA ARG A 259 14.84 -4.51 16.13
C ARG A 259 14.33 -3.30 16.91
N THR A 260 15.22 -2.47 17.41
CA THR A 260 14.90 -1.20 18.09
C THR A 260 14.19 -0.17 17.18
N MET A 261 14.27 -0.33 15.86
CA MET A 261 13.46 0.48 14.95
C MET A 261 12.07 -0.13 14.76
N VAL A 262 11.97 -1.46 14.66
CA VAL A 262 10.68 -2.15 14.50
C VAL A 262 9.77 -1.92 15.70
N GLU A 263 10.35 -1.74 16.90
CA GLU A 263 9.66 -1.36 18.13
C GLU A 263 8.79 -0.09 18.01
N SER A 264 9.11 0.82 17.07
CA SER A 264 8.33 2.04 16.85
C SER A 264 7.00 1.83 16.12
N LEU A 265 6.74 0.63 15.62
CA LEU A 265 5.46 0.28 15.02
C LEU A 265 4.42 0.06 16.14
N ASP A 266 3.27 0.74 16.04
CA ASP A 266 2.19 0.54 17.02
C ASP A 266 1.35 -0.70 16.66
N LEU A 267 0.93 -0.82 15.39
CA LEU A 267 -0.06 -1.80 14.93
C LEU A 267 0.41 -2.58 13.70
N LEU A 268 0.13 -3.88 13.68
CA LEU A 268 0.27 -4.72 12.49
C LEU A 268 -1.02 -5.50 12.24
N ALA A 269 -1.63 -5.29 11.07
CA ALA A 269 -2.83 -5.99 10.65
C ALA A 269 -2.49 -7.08 9.62
N VAL A 270 -2.85 -8.33 9.91
CA VAL A 270 -2.63 -9.47 9.02
C VAL A 270 -3.87 -9.72 8.19
N GLN A 271 -3.75 -9.52 6.88
CA GLN A 271 -4.79 -9.84 5.90
C GLN A 271 -4.59 -11.24 5.32
N SER A 272 -5.63 -12.03 5.31
CA SER A 272 -5.57 -13.37 4.74
C SER A 272 -6.74 -13.67 3.81
N GLN A 273 -6.46 -14.51 2.80
CA GLN A 273 -7.48 -15.10 1.97
C GLN A 273 -7.82 -16.51 2.50
N ARG A 274 -9.07 -16.74 2.84
CA ARG A 274 -9.55 -17.96 3.46
C ARG A 274 -10.74 -18.55 2.66
N ARG A 275 -11.14 -19.78 2.99
CA ARG A 275 -12.37 -20.37 2.46
C ARG A 275 -13.37 -20.56 3.60
N VAL A 276 -14.50 -19.87 3.52
CA VAL A 276 -15.61 -19.99 4.47
C VAL A 276 -16.85 -20.47 3.69
N GLY A 277 -17.44 -21.55 4.11
CA GLY A 277 -18.61 -22.12 3.43
C GLY A 277 -18.36 -22.49 1.96
N GLY A 278 -17.09 -22.82 1.59
CA GLY A 278 -16.69 -23.12 0.22
C GLY A 278 -16.40 -21.90 -0.66
N ARG A 279 -16.68 -20.69 -0.20
CA ARG A 279 -16.38 -19.44 -0.90
C ARG A 279 -15.03 -18.88 -0.46
N ARG A 280 -14.29 -18.28 -1.39
CA ARG A 280 -13.06 -17.53 -1.11
C ARG A 280 -13.46 -16.18 -0.49
N VAL A 281 -12.90 -15.86 0.67
CA VAL A 281 -13.16 -14.64 1.42
C VAL A 281 -11.85 -14.02 1.89
N ARG A 282 -11.84 -12.71 2.09
CA ARG A 282 -10.71 -11.98 2.70
C ARG A 282 -11.08 -11.64 4.14
N ARG A 283 -10.13 -11.79 5.09
CA ARG A 283 -10.35 -11.52 6.52
C ARG A 283 -9.13 -10.84 7.11
N ALA A 284 -9.35 -9.84 7.97
CA ALA A 284 -8.35 -9.36 8.90
C ALA A 284 -8.16 -10.44 9.96
N GLU A 285 -7.22 -11.34 9.72
CA GLU A 285 -7.00 -12.51 10.58
C GLU A 285 -6.59 -12.11 11.98
N GLN A 286 -5.76 -11.08 12.09
CA GLN A 286 -5.29 -10.54 13.35
C GLN A 286 -4.89 -9.08 13.21
N ILE A 287 -5.17 -8.27 14.24
CA ILE A 287 -4.51 -7.00 14.48
C ILE A 287 -3.71 -7.17 15.77
N ALA A 288 -2.40 -6.95 15.71
CA ALA A 288 -1.51 -7.02 16.84
C ALA A 288 -0.94 -5.64 17.18
N GLU A 289 -0.74 -5.41 18.47
CA GLU A 289 -0.04 -4.26 19.03
C GLU A 289 1.39 -4.64 19.39
N PHE A 290 2.35 -3.81 19.03
CA PHE A 290 3.72 -3.92 19.46
C PHE A 290 3.89 -3.19 20.81
N ARG A 291 4.61 -3.82 21.74
CA ARG A 291 4.75 -3.37 23.14
C ARG A 291 6.19 -3.05 23.52
N GLY A 292 7.10 -3.19 22.58
CA GLY A 292 8.51 -3.00 22.79
C GLY A 292 9.31 -4.29 22.65
N ILE A 293 10.45 -4.35 23.31
CA ILE A 293 11.35 -5.50 23.33
C ILE A 293 11.33 -6.12 24.73
N ASP A 294 11.11 -7.44 24.83
CA ASP A 294 11.21 -8.18 26.09
C ASP A 294 12.68 -8.21 26.56
N ASP A 295 12.99 -7.52 27.65
CA ASP A 295 14.34 -7.42 28.23
C ASP A 295 15.00 -8.79 28.54
N ARG A 296 14.22 -9.84 28.67
CA ARG A 296 14.71 -11.17 29.03
C ARG A 296 15.07 -12.00 27.78
N THR A 297 14.31 -11.89 26.72
CA THR A 297 14.49 -12.69 25.49
C THR A 297 15.13 -11.90 24.38
N ASP A 298 15.15 -10.58 24.48
CA ASP A 298 15.55 -9.65 23.42
C ASP A 298 14.67 -9.79 22.16
N ASP A 299 13.46 -10.34 22.30
CA ASP A 299 12.48 -10.46 21.23
C ASP A 299 11.47 -9.30 21.27
N LEU A 300 10.88 -8.98 20.10
CA LEU A 300 9.76 -8.06 20.04
C LEU A 300 8.55 -8.66 20.77
N ASP A 301 8.02 -7.92 21.74
CA ASP A 301 6.76 -8.25 22.40
C ASP A 301 5.59 -7.66 21.62
N TYR A 302 4.65 -8.50 21.26
CA TYR A 302 3.42 -8.10 20.59
C TYR A 302 2.24 -8.97 21.02
N ALA A 303 1.05 -8.42 20.99
CA ALA A 303 -0.16 -9.15 21.34
C ALA A 303 -1.31 -8.89 20.34
N GLY A 304 -2.04 -9.96 20.03
CA GLY A 304 -3.24 -9.89 19.21
C GLY A 304 -4.40 -9.23 19.97
N THR A 305 -4.79 -8.05 19.53
CA THR A 305 -5.90 -7.27 20.11
C THR A 305 -7.23 -7.59 19.44
N VAL A 306 -7.24 -7.76 18.12
CA VAL A 306 -8.38 -8.25 17.34
C VAL A 306 -7.97 -9.54 16.65
N THR A 307 -8.76 -10.60 16.77
CA THR A 307 -8.45 -11.91 16.17
C THR A 307 -9.71 -12.53 15.56
N TRP A 308 -9.65 -12.86 14.29
CA TRP A 308 -10.70 -13.58 13.60
C TRP A 308 -10.84 -15.02 14.10
N GLN A 309 -12.07 -15.47 14.27
CA GLN A 309 -12.42 -16.82 14.74
C GLN A 309 -13.04 -17.62 13.59
N PRO A 310 -12.28 -18.51 12.93
CA PRO A 310 -12.74 -19.23 11.73
C PRO A 310 -14.03 -20.04 11.94
N GLU A 311 -14.20 -20.61 13.14
CA GLU A 311 -15.34 -21.50 13.44
C GLU A 311 -16.68 -20.75 13.49
N ARG A 312 -16.64 -19.43 13.75
CA ARG A 312 -17.82 -18.59 13.91
C ARG A 312 -17.91 -17.48 12.87
N ASP A 313 -16.87 -17.33 12.06
CA ASP A 313 -16.67 -16.21 11.13
C ASP A 313 -16.93 -14.85 11.84
N SER A 314 -16.31 -14.65 12.99
CA SER A 314 -16.48 -13.49 13.86
C SER A 314 -15.16 -13.06 14.46
N PHE A 315 -15.09 -11.86 15.02
CA PHE A 315 -13.88 -11.30 15.61
C PHE A 315 -13.95 -11.33 17.15
N ARG A 316 -12.85 -11.73 17.77
CA ARG A 316 -12.63 -11.64 19.21
C ARG A 316 -11.69 -10.49 19.50
N ARG A 317 -12.01 -9.73 20.55
CA ARG A 317 -11.19 -8.63 21.04
C ARG A 317 -10.56 -8.97 22.36
N SER A 318 -9.36 -8.46 22.58
CA SER A 318 -8.59 -8.59 23.82
C SER A 318 -8.26 -7.18 24.35
N HIS A 319 -7.61 -7.12 25.51
CA HIS A 319 -7.13 -5.86 26.07
C HIS A 319 -6.15 -5.18 25.09
N SER A 320 -6.23 -3.85 24.99
CA SER A 320 -5.42 -2.99 24.14
C SER A 320 -4.59 -2.04 24.99
N GLU A 321 -3.28 -2.12 24.86
CA GLU A 321 -2.35 -1.18 25.51
C GLU A 321 -2.27 0.13 24.73
N VAL A 322 -2.43 0.06 23.41
CA VAL A 322 -2.50 1.26 22.54
C VAL A 322 -3.68 2.14 22.91
N LEU A 323 -4.87 1.55 23.14
CA LEU A 323 -6.03 2.32 23.61
C LEU A 323 -5.82 2.91 24.99
N GLU A 324 -5.17 2.19 25.91
CA GLU A 324 -4.83 2.71 27.23
C GLU A 324 -3.79 3.85 27.15
N SER A 325 -2.85 3.78 26.20
CA SER A 325 -1.92 4.89 25.92
C SER A 325 -2.67 6.12 25.41
N ILE A 326 -3.55 5.95 24.42
CA ILE A 326 -4.41 7.03 23.91
C ILE A 326 -5.25 7.65 25.02
N ARG A 327 -5.88 6.81 25.86
CA ARG A 327 -6.66 7.26 27.00
C ARG A 327 -5.82 8.13 27.96
N ALA A 328 -4.60 7.68 28.27
CA ALA A 328 -3.72 8.42 29.16
C ALA A 328 -3.22 9.74 28.53
N GLU A 329 -2.86 9.72 27.24
CA GLU A 329 -2.44 10.90 26.48
C GLU A 329 -3.54 11.97 26.42
N ARG A 330 -4.80 11.54 26.30
CA ARG A 330 -5.98 12.43 26.24
C ARG A 330 -6.51 12.82 27.62
N GLY A 331 -6.05 12.15 28.68
CA GLY A 331 -6.58 12.35 30.03
C GLY A 331 -8.01 11.85 30.20
N TRP A 332 -8.45 10.91 29.37
CA TRP A 332 -9.79 10.35 29.43
C TRP A 332 -9.98 9.38 30.58
N GLU A 333 -11.17 9.39 31.15
CA GLU A 333 -11.62 8.31 32.01
C GLU A 333 -11.95 7.04 31.20
N PRO A 334 -11.95 5.84 31.80
CA PRO A 334 -12.24 4.61 31.06
C PRO A 334 -13.61 4.58 30.36
N ASP A 335 -14.60 5.31 30.91
CA ASP A 335 -15.93 5.43 30.31
C ASP A 335 -15.92 6.31 29.07
N GLU A 336 -15.08 7.35 29.04
CA GLU A 336 -14.91 8.24 27.88
C GLU A 336 -14.28 7.50 26.71
N LEU A 337 -13.22 6.72 26.94
CA LEU A 337 -12.63 5.87 25.89
C LEU A 337 -13.67 4.90 25.31
N ARG A 338 -14.50 4.29 26.17
CA ARG A 338 -15.57 3.39 25.71
C ARG A 338 -16.63 4.12 24.90
N ALA A 339 -16.98 5.33 25.29
CA ALA A 339 -17.94 6.16 24.56
C ALA A 339 -17.40 6.55 23.17
N GLU A 340 -16.11 6.91 23.07
CA GLU A 340 -15.45 7.24 21.81
C GLU A 340 -15.42 6.06 20.82
N LEU A 341 -15.09 4.86 21.32
CA LEU A 341 -15.15 3.65 20.50
C LEU A 341 -16.57 3.32 20.06
N ALA A 342 -17.53 3.39 21.00
CA ALA A 342 -18.92 3.09 20.70
C ALA A 342 -19.55 4.09 19.71
N ALA A 343 -19.18 5.37 19.78
CA ALA A 343 -19.65 6.38 18.83
C ALA A 343 -19.19 6.09 17.40
N ARG A 344 -17.92 5.71 17.21
CA ARG A 344 -17.37 5.34 15.90
C ARG A 344 -17.96 4.03 15.37
N GLU A 345 -18.12 3.03 16.24
CA GLU A 345 -18.79 1.76 15.90
C GLU A 345 -20.23 2.03 15.44
N GLN A 346 -20.99 2.80 16.18
CA GLN A 346 -22.38 3.15 15.86
C GLN A 346 -22.48 3.97 14.56
N PHE A 347 -21.54 4.87 14.31
CA PHE A 347 -21.46 5.60 13.04
C PHE A 347 -21.30 4.63 11.85
N LEU A 348 -20.33 3.71 11.93
CA LEU A 348 -20.08 2.72 10.88
C LEU A 348 -21.29 1.77 10.67
N GLU A 349 -21.90 1.28 11.76
CA GLU A 349 -23.13 0.47 11.69
C GLU A 349 -24.29 1.24 11.04
N THR A 350 -24.45 2.53 11.38
CA THR A 350 -25.48 3.37 10.79
C THR A 350 -25.29 3.54 9.29
N LEU A 351 -24.05 3.72 8.83
CA LEU A 351 -23.74 3.82 7.40
C LEU A 351 -23.93 2.47 6.68
N GLN A 352 -23.57 1.36 7.34
CA GLN A 352 -23.84 0.02 6.84
C GLN A 352 -25.33 -0.25 6.67
N ASP A 353 -26.16 0.07 7.68
CA ASP A 353 -27.61 -0.09 7.63
C ASP A 353 -28.26 0.76 6.51
N ARG A 354 -27.66 1.90 6.18
CA ARG A 354 -28.06 2.76 5.07
C ARG A 354 -27.54 2.30 3.71
N GLY A 355 -26.59 1.35 3.66
CA GLY A 355 -25.95 0.87 2.44
C GLY A 355 -25.04 1.93 1.78
N VAL A 356 -24.36 2.77 2.59
CA VAL A 356 -23.44 3.81 2.10
C VAL A 356 -22.11 3.18 1.72
N THR A 357 -21.99 2.77 0.47
CA THR A 357 -20.75 2.16 -0.08
C THR A 357 -20.03 3.08 -1.06
N ASP A 358 -20.69 4.12 -1.57
CA ASP A 358 -20.06 5.12 -2.43
C ASP A 358 -18.96 5.89 -1.68
N TYR A 359 -17.77 5.94 -2.28
CA TYR A 359 -16.59 6.58 -1.69
C TYR A 359 -16.81 8.06 -1.33
N ARG A 360 -17.45 8.81 -2.24
CA ARG A 360 -17.66 10.26 -2.05
C ARG A 360 -18.72 10.53 -1.00
N GLU A 361 -19.78 9.72 -0.98
CA GLU A 361 -20.81 9.82 0.06
C GLU A 361 -20.23 9.47 1.43
N PHE A 362 -19.46 8.38 1.53
CA PHE A 362 -18.80 7.97 2.77
C PHE A 362 -17.86 9.06 3.31
N THR A 363 -16.97 9.59 2.46
CA THR A 363 -15.99 10.61 2.88
C THR A 363 -16.64 11.93 3.25
N ALA A 364 -17.74 12.32 2.59
CA ALA A 364 -18.52 13.51 2.97
C ALA A 364 -19.14 13.35 4.37
N LEU A 365 -19.80 12.20 4.64
CA LEU A 365 -20.41 11.92 5.94
C LEU A 365 -19.37 11.79 7.06
N LEU A 366 -18.21 11.22 6.75
CA LEU A 366 -17.08 11.18 7.70
C LEU A 366 -16.55 12.57 8.02
N GLY A 367 -16.48 13.46 7.02
CA GLY A 367 -16.12 14.87 7.21
C GLY A 367 -17.12 15.62 8.10
N GLU A 368 -18.43 15.37 7.94
CA GLU A 368 -19.48 15.91 8.83
C GLU A 368 -19.29 15.40 10.27
N TYR A 369 -19.02 14.10 10.47
CA TYR A 369 -18.74 13.54 11.79
C TYR A 369 -17.56 14.24 12.49
N TYR A 370 -16.48 14.51 11.77
CA TYR A 370 -15.32 15.23 12.33
C TYR A 370 -15.66 16.70 12.65
N ALA A 371 -16.49 17.37 11.86
CA ALA A 371 -16.91 18.74 12.11
C ALA A 371 -17.76 18.84 13.40
N ASP A 372 -18.74 17.95 13.55
CA ASP A 372 -19.62 17.91 14.72
C ASP A 372 -18.86 17.60 16.03
N THR A 373 -17.87 16.71 15.98
CA THR A 373 -17.05 16.37 17.15
C THR A 373 -16.07 17.47 17.54
N SER A 374 -15.60 18.28 16.59
CA SER A 374 -14.70 19.41 16.86
C SER A 374 -15.43 20.60 17.49
N ASP A 375 -16.70 20.87 17.12
CA ASP A 375 -17.52 21.94 17.70
C ASP A 375 -17.98 21.61 19.12
N GLY A 376 -18.18 20.31 19.45
CA GLY A 376 -18.59 19.87 20.79
C GLY A 376 -17.51 19.95 21.88
N SER A 377 -16.24 20.04 21.49
CA SER A 377 -15.11 20.15 22.45
C SER A 377 -14.77 21.58 22.88
N GLY A 378 -15.47 22.58 22.34
CA GLY A 378 -15.27 24.02 22.60
C GLY A 378 -16.16 24.64 23.69
N GLU A 379 -17.14 23.94 24.25
CA GLU A 379 -18.16 24.53 25.12
C GLU A 379 -18.12 24.05 26.58
N SER A 380 -16.91 23.92 27.18
CA SER A 380 -16.84 23.76 28.64
C SER A 380 -15.59 24.40 29.25
N ALA A 381 -15.39 25.71 29.02
CA ALA A 381 -14.56 26.55 29.89
C ALA A 381 -14.91 28.00 29.62
N ASP A 382 -15.89 28.59 30.29
CA ASP A 382 -15.85 29.80 31.07
C ASP A 382 -17.25 30.38 31.34
N THR A 383 -17.87 29.90 32.38
CA THR A 383 -18.89 30.69 33.07
C THR A 383 -18.53 30.74 34.56
N SER A 384 -17.63 31.65 34.90
CA SER A 384 -17.57 32.20 36.24
C SER A 384 -17.46 33.71 36.19
N ASP A 385 -18.63 34.32 36.32
CA ASP A 385 -18.97 35.48 37.17
C ASP A 385 -17.88 36.51 37.46
N GLY A 386 -18.14 37.74 37.06
CA GLY A 386 -17.37 38.93 37.44
C GLY A 386 -18.07 40.22 37.00
N LEU A 387 -19.16 40.56 37.70
CA LEU A 387 -19.72 41.92 37.73
C LEU A 387 -18.63 42.93 38.12
N HIS A 388 -18.36 43.92 37.25
CA HIS A 388 -18.00 45.27 37.67
C HIS A 388 -18.28 46.29 36.55
N GLU A 389 -19.27 47.06 36.80
CA GLU A 389 -19.54 48.50 36.78
C GLU A 389 -18.78 49.40 35.81
N SER A 390 -19.59 50.06 35.04
CA SER A 390 -19.51 51.30 34.27
C SER A 390 -18.36 52.29 34.49
N ALA A 391 -17.84 52.79 33.37
CA ALA A 391 -17.50 54.21 33.20
C ALA A 391 -17.39 54.58 31.71
N ASP A 392 -18.11 55.65 31.35
CA ASP A 392 -18.22 56.29 30.04
C ASP A 392 -16.89 56.89 29.50
N PRO A 393 -16.83 57.21 28.18
CA PRO A 393 -15.62 57.63 27.47
C PRO A 393 -15.37 59.15 27.51
N PRO A 394 -14.21 59.61 27.06
CA PRO A 394 -14.13 60.90 26.40
C PRO A 394 -13.69 60.79 24.93
N ASP A 395 -14.46 61.53 24.17
CA ASP A 395 -14.31 62.10 22.85
C ASP A 395 -12.98 62.83 22.66
N SER A 396 -12.33 62.61 21.48
CA SER A 396 -11.73 63.70 20.68
C SER A 396 -11.05 63.21 19.42
N SER A 397 -11.66 63.55 18.32
CA SER A 397 -11.13 63.98 17.04
C SER A 397 -9.59 64.31 16.95
N HIS A 398 -8.93 63.87 15.88
CA HIS A 398 -8.19 64.65 14.88
C HIS A 398 -7.55 63.73 13.84
N GLU A 399 -8.00 63.94 12.60
CA GLU A 399 -7.29 64.37 11.37
C GLU A 399 -6.04 63.59 10.88
N SER A 400 -6.24 63.00 9.71
CA SER A 400 -5.48 63.04 8.45
C SER A 400 -3.96 63.00 8.47
N ALA A 401 -3.40 62.02 7.75
CA ALA A 401 -2.46 62.31 6.65
C ALA A 401 -2.15 61.03 5.84
N ASP A 402 -2.44 61.12 4.56
CA ASP A 402 -1.93 60.30 3.45
C ASP A 402 -0.40 60.22 3.44
N THR A 403 0.14 59.03 3.22
CA THR A 403 1.42 58.91 2.54
C THR A 403 1.43 57.62 1.72
N VAL A 404 1.17 57.80 0.43
CA VAL A 404 1.47 56.85 -0.65
C VAL A 404 2.97 56.84 -0.84
N THR A 405 3.60 55.67 -0.70
CA THR A 405 4.96 55.47 -1.18
C THR A 405 4.90 54.46 -2.33
N GLN A 406 5.06 55.00 -3.53
CA GLN A 406 5.37 54.30 -4.77
C GLN A 406 6.70 53.55 -4.61
N ILE A 407 6.74 52.29 -5.01
CA ILE A 407 7.97 51.57 -5.30
C ILE A 407 8.14 51.51 -6.81
N ASP A 408 9.27 52.01 -7.22
CA ASP A 408 9.77 52.27 -8.58
C ASP A 408 10.10 50.97 -9.29
N ASP A 409 9.57 50.84 -10.51
CA ASP A 409 9.92 49.81 -11.50
C ASP A 409 11.13 50.29 -12.29
N SER A 410 12.24 49.58 -12.23
CA SER A 410 13.24 49.66 -13.30
C SER A 410 14.09 48.38 -13.37
N PRO A 411 14.35 47.85 -14.57
CA PRO A 411 14.96 46.58 -14.80
C PRO A 411 16.49 46.64 -14.84
N ILE A 412 17.14 45.64 -14.23
CA ILE A 412 18.60 45.48 -14.35
C ILE A 412 18.91 44.49 -15.46
N ALA A 413 19.64 45.00 -16.42
CA ALA A 413 20.12 44.34 -17.62
C ALA A 413 21.17 43.26 -17.34
N SER A 414 21.11 42.24 -18.15
CA SER A 414 22.08 41.18 -18.39
C SER A 414 23.40 41.69 -18.99
N SER A 415 24.54 41.18 -18.53
CA SER A 415 25.71 40.94 -19.39
C SER A 415 26.65 39.89 -18.77
N PRO A 416 27.23 38.97 -19.57
CA PRO A 416 28.08 37.89 -19.14
C PRO A 416 29.57 38.27 -19.08
N PRO A 417 30.41 37.56 -18.37
CA PRO A 417 31.84 37.67 -18.56
C PRO A 417 32.42 36.57 -19.45
N ASP A 418 33.33 37.04 -20.24
CA ASP A 418 34.14 36.44 -21.26
C ASP A 418 35.06 35.30 -20.81
N SER A 419 35.37 34.50 -21.80
CA SER A 419 36.41 33.51 -21.96
C SER A 419 37.81 33.93 -21.50
N ALA A 420 38.53 33.01 -20.86
CA ALA A 420 39.97 32.93 -20.94
C ALA A 420 40.45 31.50 -21.02
N THR A 421 40.98 31.20 -22.18
CA THR A 421 41.81 30.12 -22.60
C THR A 421 43.16 30.15 -21.89
N GLU A 422 43.63 29.05 -21.33
CA GLU A 422 45.07 28.74 -21.37
C GLU A 422 45.36 27.25 -21.30
N THR A 423 46.30 26.91 -22.13
CA THR A 423 46.77 25.66 -22.71
C THR A 423 47.93 25.03 -21.90
N ARG A 424 48.14 23.70 -22.12
CA ARG A 424 49.36 22.91 -21.93
C ARG A 424 49.58 22.31 -20.54
N THR A 425 50.01 21.07 -20.42
CA THR A 425 50.93 20.23 -21.20
C THR A 425 50.71 18.77 -20.82
N ALA A 426 50.96 17.90 -21.82
CA ALA A 426 51.07 16.45 -21.78
C ALA A 426 52.26 15.94 -20.95
N THR A 427 52.08 14.80 -20.33
CA THR A 427 53.14 13.73 -20.25
C THR A 427 52.47 12.39 -19.90
N ASP A 428 52.53 11.50 -20.89
CA ASP A 428 52.59 10.04 -20.79
C ASP A 428 54.09 9.65 -20.76
N PRO A 429 54.58 8.48 -20.31
CA PRO A 429 54.05 7.14 -20.43
C PRO A 429 54.41 6.16 -19.29
N SER A 430 53.80 4.99 -19.25
CA SER A 430 54.48 3.70 -19.32
C SER A 430 53.63 2.54 -18.75
N HIS A 431 53.33 1.63 -19.64
CA HIS A 431 53.31 0.15 -19.57
C HIS A 431 53.43 -0.51 -18.19
N THR A 432 52.46 -1.38 -17.88
CA THR A 432 52.80 -2.78 -17.61
C THR A 432 51.57 -3.69 -17.82
N GLU A 433 51.69 -4.57 -18.78
CA GLU A 433 50.90 -5.80 -19.00
C GLU A 433 51.03 -6.72 -17.81
N SER A 434 49.94 -7.37 -17.41
CA SER A 434 50.00 -8.68 -16.74
C SER A 434 48.74 -9.47 -17.10
N GLN A 435 49.00 -10.57 -17.83
CA GLN A 435 48.06 -11.61 -18.23
C GLN A 435 47.52 -12.42 -17.03
N PRO A 436 46.38 -13.12 -17.22
CA PRO A 436 45.73 -13.92 -16.18
C PRO A 436 46.36 -15.32 -16.06
N PRO A 437 46.23 -16.01 -14.94
CA PRO A 437 46.60 -17.41 -14.84
C PRO A 437 45.44 -18.35 -15.14
N ALA A 438 45.86 -19.46 -15.72
CA ALA A 438 45.15 -20.56 -16.31
C ALA A 438 44.38 -21.44 -15.30
N ASP A 439 43.38 -22.09 -15.88
CA ASP A 439 42.63 -23.27 -15.47
C ASP A 439 43.52 -24.47 -14.99
N PRO A 440 43.07 -25.29 -14.08
CA PRO A 440 43.39 -26.71 -14.17
C PRO A 440 42.20 -27.67 -14.15
N THR A 441 42.11 -28.40 -15.23
CA THR A 441 41.97 -29.88 -15.35
C THR A 441 40.78 -30.58 -14.67
N VAL A 442 39.97 -31.09 -15.58
CA VAL A 442 39.13 -32.31 -15.55
C VAL A 442 39.87 -33.52 -14.97
N VAL A 443 39.21 -34.24 -14.07
CA VAL A 443 39.45 -35.66 -13.83
C VAL A 443 38.10 -36.38 -13.79
N SER A 444 37.95 -37.26 -14.74
CA SER A 444 36.92 -38.30 -14.84
C SER A 444 37.32 -39.51 -13.97
N SER A 445 36.35 -40.17 -13.33
CA SER A 445 36.38 -41.63 -13.16
C SER A 445 34.97 -42.14 -12.75
N ASP A 446 34.37 -42.87 -13.66
CA ASP A 446 33.98 -44.27 -13.63
C ASP A 446 32.75 -44.64 -12.76
N GLU A 447 31.72 -45.01 -13.50
CA GLU A 447 30.70 -45.99 -13.10
C GLU A 447 31.34 -47.41 -12.91
N PRO A 448 30.67 -48.35 -12.17
CA PRO A 448 29.95 -49.34 -12.97
C PRO A 448 28.54 -49.74 -12.43
N ALA A 449 27.78 -50.23 -13.40
CA ALA A 449 26.46 -50.84 -13.34
C ALA A 449 26.49 -52.23 -12.66
N SER A 450 25.32 -52.63 -12.11
CA SER A 450 24.87 -54.04 -12.03
C SER A 450 23.38 -54.10 -11.66
N THR A 451 22.54 -54.32 -12.59
CA THR A 451 21.76 -55.50 -12.98
C THR A 451 20.77 -56.10 -11.96
N ALA A 452 19.51 -56.09 -12.45
CA ALA A 452 18.50 -57.20 -12.52
C ALA A 452 17.90 -57.66 -11.22
N ASP A 453 16.66 -58.04 -11.06
CA ASP A 453 15.61 -58.60 -11.89
C ASP A 453 14.31 -58.73 -11.10
N ALA A 454 13.21 -58.73 -11.80
CA ALA A 454 12.06 -59.61 -11.79
C ALA A 454 10.88 -59.45 -10.81
N ALA A 455 9.79 -59.01 -11.37
CA ALA A 455 8.50 -59.71 -11.48
C ALA A 455 7.63 -59.98 -10.22
N GLY A 456 6.35 -59.59 -10.32
CA GLY A 456 5.28 -60.24 -9.61
C GLY A 456 4.03 -59.35 -9.37
N GLU A 457 3.13 -59.25 -10.33
CA GLU A 457 1.70 -59.05 -10.15
C GLU A 457 1.04 -60.46 -9.96
N PRO A 458 -0.27 -60.58 -9.60
CA PRO A 458 -1.36 -59.66 -9.32
C PRO A 458 -2.34 -60.06 -8.19
N ALA A 459 -3.43 -59.26 -8.06
CA ALA A 459 -4.81 -59.58 -7.56
C ALA A 459 -5.01 -59.63 -6.03
N ASP A 460 -5.97 -58.97 -5.42
CA ASP A 460 -7.41 -59.07 -5.57
C ASP A 460 -8.16 -58.04 -4.73
N GLU A 461 -9.36 -57.75 -5.15
CA GLU A 461 -10.44 -56.99 -4.49
C GLU A 461 -10.71 -57.37 -3.04
N GLN A 462 -11.08 -56.41 -2.19
CA GLN A 462 -12.37 -56.44 -1.49
C GLN A 462 -12.62 -55.22 -0.62
N SER A 463 -13.76 -54.60 -0.89
CA SER A 463 -14.59 -53.69 -0.10
C SER A 463 -14.49 -53.83 1.43
N SER A 464 -14.45 -52.69 2.14
CA SER A 464 -15.30 -52.50 3.33
C SER A 464 -15.29 -51.03 3.80
N THR A 465 -16.50 -50.55 4.00
CA THR A 465 -17.03 -49.35 4.61
C THR A 465 -16.42 -49.01 5.98
N PRO A 466 -16.50 -47.69 6.42
CA PRO A 466 -15.86 -47.19 7.63
C PRO A 466 -16.65 -47.48 8.90
N PRO A 467 -16.03 -47.50 10.07
CA PRO A 467 -16.75 -47.42 11.33
C PRO A 467 -16.78 -45.96 11.87
N THR A 468 -17.99 -45.60 12.18
CA THR A 468 -18.42 -44.50 13.03
C THR A 468 -18.08 -44.72 14.50
N GLY A 469 -17.82 -43.60 15.19
CA GLY A 469 -17.97 -43.45 16.64
C GLY A 469 -16.66 -43.62 17.44
N TRP A 470 -16.38 -42.90 18.50
CA TRP A 470 -17.09 -42.28 19.64
C TRP A 470 -16.09 -41.43 20.41
N PHE A 471 -16.36 -40.24 20.86
CA PHE A 471 -16.90 -39.67 22.10
C PHE A 471 -16.12 -39.94 23.42
N GLN A 472 -15.95 -38.82 24.14
CA GLN A 472 -15.88 -38.61 25.61
C GLN A 472 -14.49 -38.85 26.24
N THR A 473 -13.97 -37.87 26.97
CA THR A 473 -14.50 -36.91 27.97
C THR A 473 -13.74 -35.57 27.88
#